data_d8fdcffd1e11f16baf2f502b210cdb7d
#
_entry.id   d8fdcffd1e11f16baf2f502b210cdb7d
#
_cell.length_a   1.000
_cell.length_b   1.000
_cell.length_c   1.000
_cell.angle_alpha   90.00
_cell.angle_beta   90.00
_cell.angle_gamma   90.00
#
_symmetry.space_group_name_H-M   'P 1'
#
loop_
_entity.id
_entity.type
_entity.pdbx_description
1 polymer ?
#
loop_
_entity_poly.entity_id
_entity_poly.type
_entity_poly.pdbx_seq_one_letter_code
_entity_poly.pdbx_strand_id
1 'polypeptide(L)'
;MAMVHDFAVTQRHLVFLLPPFVYDVERSHAGMSFLDSHVWRPQLGMRVLVLDKDDVTRMRWLELPAGFVFHLGNAWSSPDGQEIHFDYIRSDDASVVTTSLRELMRGQIRPAPGARLTQLHLNLRTGRADQVVTEHVAEFPKIDARRTALRHRALFTVAHTAPS
;
A
#
# COMPACT_ATOMS: atom_id res chain seq x y z
N MET A 1 5.99 -8.99 12.37
CA MET A 1 6.46 -8.41 11.08
C MET A 1 5.23 -8.15 10.22
N ALA A 2 5.12 -6.95 9.61
CA ALA A 2 3.99 -6.64 8.74
C ALA A 2 4.13 -7.38 7.39
N MET A 3 3.00 -7.74 6.78
CA MET A 3 3.00 -8.24 5.40
C MET A 3 3.35 -7.09 4.44
N VAL A 4 4.35 -7.27 3.61
CA VAL A 4 4.73 -6.35 2.54
C VAL A 4 4.63 -7.09 1.22
N HIS A 5 3.75 -6.63 0.32
CA HIS A 5 3.56 -7.25 -0.99
C HIS A 5 4.30 -6.49 -2.09
N ASP A 6 4.40 -5.18 -1.95
CA ASP A 6 4.99 -4.30 -2.95
C ASP A 6 5.70 -3.12 -2.27
N PHE A 7 6.57 -2.42 -3.00
CA PHE A 7 7.22 -1.20 -2.54
C PHE A 7 7.38 -0.21 -3.70
N ALA A 8 7.48 1.06 -3.37
CA ALA A 8 7.63 2.12 -4.36
C ALA A 8 9.06 2.68 -4.38
N VAL A 9 9.41 3.22 -5.53
CA VAL A 9 10.73 3.80 -5.77
C VAL A 9 10.57 5.24 -6.25
N THR A 10 11.30 6.17 -5.65
CA THR A 10 11.52 7.51 -6.19
C THR A 10 12.93 7.59 -6.78
N GLN A 11 13.33 8.75 -7.30
CA GLN A 11 14.70 8.94 -7.74
C GLN A 11 15.71 8.71 -6.61
N ARG A 12 15.36 9.03 -5.35
CA ARG A 12 16.26 8.99 -4.19
C ARG A 12 15.90 7.98 -3.11
N HIS A 13 14.64 7.52 -3.05
CA HIS A 13 14.16 6.73 -1.92
C HIS A 13 13.50 5.41 -2.35
N LEU A 14 13.54 4.45 -1.44
CA LEU A 14 12.63 3.32 -1.40
C LEU A 14 11.54 3.62 -0.36
N VAL A 15 10.29 3.35 -0.68
CA VAL A 15 9.14 3.62 0.19
C VAL A 15 8.34 2.35 0.39
N PHE A 16 8.18 1.96 1.65
CA PHE A 16 7.42 0.78 2.06
C PHE A 16 6.21 1.21 2.87
N LEU A 17 5.03 0.75 2.50
CA LEU A 17 3.85 0.80 3.33
C LEU A 17 3.71 -0.51 4.11
N LEU A 18 3.64 -0.41 5.42
CA LEU A 18 3.57 -1.54 6.33
C LEU A 18 2.19 -1.56 7.01
N PRO A 19 1.21 -2.25 6.41
CA PRO A 19 -0.12 -2.37 6.99
C PRO A 19 -0.06 -3.12 8.33
N PRO A 20 -1.03 -2.89 9.25
CA PRO A 20 -1.09 -3.59 10.52
C PRO A 20 -1.63 -5.02 10.38
N PHE A 21 -1.20 -5.73 9.34
CA PHE A 21 -1.44 -7.14 9.09
C PHE A 21 -0.18 -7.90 9.45
N VAL A 22 -0.13 -8.38 10.69
CA VAL A 22 1.10 -8.77 11.39
C VAL A 22 1.22 -10.28 11.45
N TYR A 23 2.39 -10.77 11.03
CA TYR A 23 2.72 -12.19 11.13
C TYR A 23 2.79 -12.64 12.60
N ASP A 24 2.10 -13.73 12.89
CA ASP A 24 2.03 -14.38 14.17
C ASP A 24 2.77 -15.72 14.10
N VAL A 25 3.89 -15.80 14.79
CA VAL A 25 4.78 -16.96 14.77
C VAL A 25 4.13 -18.20 15.39
N GLU A 26 3.29 -18.02 16.44
CA GLU A 26 2.62 -19.12 17.11
C GLU A 26 1.61 -19.80 16.19
N ARG A 27 0.85 -19.01 15.43
CA ARG A 27 -0.07 -19.53 14.40
C ARG A 27 0.67 -20.32 13.32
N SER A 28 1.83 -19.82 12.88
CA SER A 28 2.66 -20.51 11.90
C SER A 28 3.19 -21.84 12.45
N HIS A 29 3.66 -21.86 13.69
CA HIS A 29 4.09 -23.09 14.35
C HIS A 29 2.94 -24.08 14.57
N ALA A 30 1.71 -23.60 14.71
CA ALA A 30 0.50 -24.44 14.77
C ALA A 30 0.09 -25.00 13.39
N GLY A 31 0.88 -24.79 12.33
CA GLY A 31 0.64 -25.33 10.99
C GLY A 31 -0.35 -24.54 10.15
N MET A 32 -0.65 -23.29 10.51
CA MET A 32 -1.48 -22.43 9.69
C MET A 32 -0.73 -22.00 8.41
N SER A 33 -1.49 -21.73 7.34
CA SER A 33 -0.90 -21.19 6.11
C SER A 33 -0.21 -19.84 6.37
N PHE A 34 0.69 -19.42 5.47
CA PHE A 34 1.35 -18.12 5.57
C PHE A 34 0.33 -16.98 5.77
N LEU A 35 -0.73 -16.96 4.97
CA LEU A 35 -1.74 -15.90 5.07
C LEU A 35 -2.56 -16.00 6.36
N ASP A 36 -2.90 -17.19 6.82
CA ASP A 36 -3.65 -17.40 8.07
C ASP A 36 -2.81 -17.13 9.32
N SER A 37 -1.50 -17.13 9.17
CA SER A 37 -0.57 -16.73 10.23
C SER A 37 -0.45 -15.22 10.39
N HIS A 38 -1.19 -14.42 9.62
CA HIS A 38 -1.25 -12.98 9.82
C HIS A 38 -2.52 -12.57 10.55
N VAL A 39 -2.39 -11.57 11.42
CA VAL A 39 -3.49 -11.02 12.24
C VAL A 39 -3.64 -9.54 11.93
N TRP A 40 -4.86 -9.11 11.64
CA TRP A 40 -5.20 -7.70 11.48
C TRP A 40 -5.25 -7.01 12.85
N ARG A 41 -4.41 -5.97 13.03
CA ARG A 41 -4.28 -5.21 14.30
C ARG A 41 -4.40 -3.70 14.04
N PRO A 42 -5.60 -3.19 13.72
CA PRO A 42 -5.80 -1.80 13.28
C PRO A 42 -5.31 -0.76 14.31
N GLN A 43 -5.28 -1.10 15.60
CA GLN A 43 -4.78 -0.22 16.65
C GLN A 43 -3.29 0.14 16.49
N LEU A 44 -2.53 -0.59 15.67
CA LEU A 44 -1.13 -0.28 15.39
C LEU A 44 -0.94 0.78 14.31
N GLY A 45 -2.02 1.19 13.62
CA GLY A 45 -1.89 2.04 12.45
C GLY A 45 -1.12 1.40 11.29
N MET A 46 -0.96 2.12 10.21
CA MET A 46 -0.05 1.75 9.11
C MET A 46 1.23 2.57 9.22
N ARG A 47 2.39 1.93 9.13
CA ARG A 47 3.68 2.61 9.15
C ARG A 47 4.23 2.77 7.75
N VAL A 48 4.93 3.87 7.54
CA VAL A 48 5.65 4.16 6.30
C VAL A 48 7.14 4.16 6.61
N LEU A 49 7.89 3.32 5.92
CA LEU A 49 9.35 3.33 5.98
C LEU A 49 9.89 3.95 4.69
N VAL A 50 10.69 4.99 4.83
CA VAL A 50 11.41 5.61 3.73
C VAL A 50 12.90 5.39 3.94
N LEU A 51 13.57 4.80 2.95
CA LEU A 51 15.01 4.56 2.95
C LEU A 51 15.67 5.41 1.86
N ASP A 52 16.80 6.03 2.16
CA ASP A 52 17.67 6.63 1.15
C ASP A 52 18.35 5.52 0.34
N LYS A 53 18.34 5.60 -0.99
CA LYS A 53 18.93 4.56 -1.86
C LYS A 53 20.46 4.54 -1.82
N ASP A 54 21.07 5.68 -1.58
CA ASP A 54 22.53 5.80 -1.51
C ASP A 54 23.07 5.39 -0.14
N ASP A 55 22.23 5.48 0.91
CA ASP A 55 22.57 5.09 2.27
C ASP A 55 21.33 4.57 3.02
N VAL A 56 21.10 3.27 2.97
CA VAL A 56 19.92 2.62 3.59
C VAL A 56 19.89 2.73 5.13
N THR A 57 20.99 3.20 5.76
CA THR A 57 20.98 3.50 7.20
C THR A 57 20.23 4.80 7.50
N ARG A 58 20.08 5.66 6.50
CA ARG A 58 19.24 6.86 6.56
C ARG A 58 17.78 6.49 6.33
N MET A 59 17.11 6.20 7.42
CA MET A 59 15.71 5.82 7.39
C MET A 59 14.82 6.86 8.09
N ARG A 60 13.57 6.96 7.61
CA ARG A 60 12.51 7.74 8.23
C ARG A 60 11.29 6.87 8.42
N TRP A 61 10.68 7.02 9.59
CA TRP A 61 9.41 6.38 9.92
C TRP A 61 8.32 7.44 10.02
N LEU A 62 7.19 7.18 9.36
CA LEU A 62 5.99 8.00 9.44
C LEU A 62 4.81 7.09 9.74
N GLU A 63 3.69 7.67 10.17
CA GLU A 63 2.49 6.93 10.55
C GLU A 63 1.28 7.42 9.78
N LEU A 64 0.38 6.50 9.47
CA LEU A 64 -0.89 6.71 8.82
C LEU A 64 -2.00 5.97 9.58
N PRO A 65 -3.27 6.39 9.44
CA PRO A 65 -4.40 5.59 9.89
C PRO A 65 -4.33 4.17 9.33
N ALA A 66 -4.84 3.20 10.08
CA ALA A 66 -4.88 1.82 9.64
C ALA A 66 -5.53 1.67 8.27
N GLY A 67 -4.96 0.83 7.45
CA GLY A 67 -5.40 0.47 6.13
C GLY A 67 -4.58 -0.69 5.60
N PHE A 68 -5.10 -1.41 4.64
CA PHE A 68 -4.39 -2.49 3.98
C PHE A 68 -3.99 -2.04 2.57
N VAL A 69 -2.81 -2.47 2.13
CA VAL A 69 -2.22 -2.13 0.83
C VAL A 69 -1.79 -3.41 0.15
N PHE A 70 -2.23 -3.59 -1.10
CA PHE A 70 -1.79 -4.70 -1.92
C PHE A 70 -0.96 -4.21 -3.11
N HIS A 71 -1.46 -3.24 -3.88
CA HIS A 71 -0.78 -2.70 -5.05
C HIS A 71 -0.46 -1.22 -4.91
N LEU A 72 0.69 -0.87 -5.45
CA LEU A 72 1.21 0.48 -5.49
C LEU A 72 1.22 1.01 -6.93
N GLY A 73 1.00 2.31 -7.08
CA GLY A 73 1.05 2.99 -8.37
C GLY A 73 2.47 3.46 -8.69
N ASN A 74 2.75 4.70 -8.37
CA ASN A 74 4.06 5.31 -8.59
C ASN A 74 4.40 6.25 -7.44
N ALA A 75 5.68 6.49 -7.24
CA ALA A 75 6.18 7.50 -6.33
C ALA A 75 7.17 8.42 -7.03
N TRP A 76 7.19 9.69 -6.63
CA TRP A 76 8.20 10.65 -7.06
C TRP A 76 8.52 11.60 -5.93
N SER A 77 9.71 12.17 -5.95
CA SER A 77 10.15 13.13 -4.94
C SER A 77 10.30 14.53 -5.52
N SER A 78 10.21 15.54 -4.64
CA SER A 78 10.64 16.91 -4.96
C SER A 78 12.13 16.94 -5.35
N PRO A 79 12.60 17.98 -6.04
CA PRO A 79 14.01 18.08 -6.46
C PRO A 79 15.01 18.04 -5.28
N ASP A 80 14.63 18.57 -4.13
CA ASP A 80 15.44 18.51 -2.90
C ASP A 80 15.31 17.17 -2.15
N GLY A 81 14.40 16.29 -2.60
CA GLY A 81 14.15 14.99 -1.99
C GLY A 81 13.41 15.03 -0.65
N GLN A 82 12.90 16.19 -0.22
CA GLN A 82 12.26 16.33 1.10
C GLN A 82 10.76 16.02 1.08
N GLU A 83 10.16 15.99 -0.10
CA GLU A 83 8.76 15.63 -0.27
C GLU A 83 8.63 14.42 -1.19
N ILE A 84 7.75 13.51 -0.83
CA ILE A 84 7.43 12.32 -1.63
C ILE A 84 5.93 12.30 -1.89
N HIS A 85 5.57 12.16 -3.15
CA HIS A 85 4.21 11.92 -3.60
C HIS A 85 4.09 10.47 -4.05
N PHE A 86 2.94 9.87 -3.77
CA PHE A 86 2.80 8.44 -3.92
C PHE A 86 1.35 8.05 -4.17
N ASP A 87 1.10 7.21 -5.17
CA ASP A 87 -0.23 6.66 -5.46
C ASP A 87 -0.28 5.20 -5.06
N TYR A 88 -1.34 4.79 -4.37
CA TYR A 88 -1.54 3.40 -3.98
C TYR A 88 -3.01 3.03 -3.88
N ILE A 89 -3.29 1.75 -3.85
CA ILE A 89 -4.63 1.22 -3.65
C ILE A 89 -4.80 0.82 -2.19
N ARG A 90 -5.76 1.46 -1.51
CA ARG A 90 -6.03 1.29 -0.09
C ARG A 90 -7.35 0.55 0.13
N SER A 91 -7.31 -0.51 0.92
CA SER A 91 -8.48 -1.15 1.53
C SER A 91 -8.60 -0.74 3.00
N ASP A 92 -9.80 -0.76 3.54
CA ASP A 92 -10.03 -0.39 4.95
C ASP A 92 -9.45 -1.43 5.91
N ASP A 93 -9.39 -2.70 5.48
CA ASP A 93 -8.83 -3.82 6.25
C ASP A 93 -8.23 -4.90 5.33
N ALA A 94 -7.78 -6.00 5.92
CA ALA A 94 -7.18 -7.12 5.21
C ALA A 94 -8.21 -8.11 4.62
N SER A 95 -9.52 -7.82 4.62
CA SER A 95 -10.57 -8.71 4.10
C SER A 95 -10.40 -9.03 2.61
N VAL A 96 -9.77 -8.11 1.86
CA VAL A 96 -9.44 -8.35 0.45
C VAL A 96 -8.63 -9.64 0.26
N VAL A 97 -7.66 -9.93 1.12
CA VAL A 97 -6.81 -11.14 1.05
C VAL A 97 -7.32 -12.29 1.92
N THR A 98 -7.94 -12.00 3.06
CA THR A 98 -8.40 -13.06 3.98
C THR A 98 -9.74 -13.66 3.58
N THR A 99 -10.56 -12.94 2.83
CA THR A 99 -11.92 -13.34 2.45
C THR A 99 -12.14 -13.24 0.94
N SER A 100 -12.14 -12.03 0.39
CA SER A 100 -12.61 -11.77 -0.99
C SER A 100 -11.81 -12.55 -2.05
N LEU A 101 -10.49 -12.51 -1.97
CA LEU A 101 -9.63 -13.23 -2.91
C LEU A 101 -9.79 -14.75 -2.79
N ARG A 102 -9.99 -15.27 -1.58
CA ARG A 102 -10.25 -16.71 -1.36
C ARG A 102 -11.58 -17.17 -1.93
N GLU A 103 -12.62 -16.36 -1.78
CA GLU A 103 -13.92 -16.63 -2.37
C GLU A 103 -13.84 -16.62 -3.89
N LEU A 104 -13.16 -15.62 -4.46
CA LEU A 104 -12.91 -15.54 -5.91
C LEU A 104 -12.19 -16.79 -6.43
N MET A 105 -11.16 -17.27 -5.73
CA MET A 105 -10.43 -18.50 -6.10
C MET A 105 -11.30 -19.76 -6.03
N ARG A 106 -12.40 -19.72 -5.29
CA ARG A 106 -13.43 -20.79 -5.23
C ARG A 106 -14.56 -20.59 -6.23
N GLY A 107 -14.44 -19.61 -7.13
CA GLY A 107 -15.47 -19.24 -8.11
C GLY A 107 -16.67 -18.50 -7.51
N GLN A 108 -16.54 -17.96 -6.30
CA GLN A 108 -17.58 -17.19 -5.63
C GLN A 108 -17.28 -15.71 -5.75
N ILE A 109 -18.09 -14.99 -6.51
CA ILE A 109 -17.99 -13.53 -6.61
C ILE A 109 -19.01 -12.92 -5.66
N ARG A 110 -18.53 -12.23 -4.63
CA ARG A 110 -19.38 -11.49 -3.69
C ARG A 110 -19.03 -10.02 -3.72
N PRO A 111 -20.03 -9.13 -3.55
CA PRO A 111 -19.75 -7.72 -3.33
C PRO A 111 -18.85 -7.56 -2.10
N ALA A 112 -17.73 -6.90 -2.27
CA ALA A 112 -16.83 -6.54 -1.17
C ALA A 112 -16.61 -5.02 -1.20
N PRO A 113 -16.31 -4.39 -0.06
CA PRO A 113 -15.85 -3.02 -0.06
C PRO A 113 -14.66 -2.90 -1.01
N GLY A 114 -14.79 -2.05 -2.03
CA GLY A 114 -13.74 -1.87 -3.02
C GLY A 114 -12.53 -1.17 -2.42
N ALA A 115 -11.36 -1.57 -2.86
CA ALA A 115 -10.15 -0.80 -2.59
C ALA A 115 -10.17 0.52 -3.37
N ARG A 116 -9.60 1.58 -2.81
CA ARG A 116 -9.70 2.94 -3.35
C ARG A 116 -8.33 3.50 -3.71
N LEU A 117 -8.28 4.18 -4.84
CA LEU A 117 -7.11 4.96 -5.19
C LEU A 117 -6.87 6.01 -4.11
N THR A 118 -5.66 6.04 -3.58
CA THR A 118 -5.26 6.94 -2.50
C THR A 118 -3.97 7.65 -2.90
N GLN A 119 -3.95 8.95 -2.70
CA GLN A 119 -2.78 9.78 -2.91
C GLN A 119 -2.16 10.08 -1.56
N LEU A 120 -0.87 9.84 -1.42
CA LEU A 120 -0.08 10.07 -0.22
C LEU A 120 0.96 11.15 -0.48
N HIS A 121 1.07 12.08 0.46
CA HIS A 121 2.13 13.08 0.49
C HIS A 121 2.91 12.95 1.81
N LEU A 122 4.20 12.72 1.69
CA LEU A 122 5.12 12.64 2.81
C LEU A 122 6.04 13.85 2.81
N ASN A 123 6.12 14.54 3.93
CA ASN A 123 7.11 15.58 4.16
C ASN A 123 8.18 15.05 5.14
N LEU A 124 9.35 14.73 4.62
CA LEU A 124 10.44 14.10 5.38
C LEU A 124 11.10 15.06 6.38
N ARG A 125 10.97 16.37 6.16
CA ARG A 125 11.54 17.38 7.05
C ARG A 125 10.70 17.51 8.33
N THR A 126 9.39 17.51 8.19
CA THR A 126 8.46 17.67 9.31
C THR A 126 7.99 16.35 9.92
N GLY A 127 8.20 15.22 9.22
CA GLY A 127 7.66 13.91 9.59
C GLY A 127 6.16 13.80 9.36
N ARG A 128 5.55 14.69 8.56
CA ARG A 128 4.12 14.68 8.27
C ARG A 128 3.79 13.76 7.11
N ALA A 129 2.73 12.99 7.27
CA ALA A 129 2.15 12.15 6.23
C ALA A 129 0.67 12.51 6.07
N ASP A 130 0.28 12.95 4.88
CA ASP A 130 -1.09 13.31 4.53
C ASP A 130 -1.58 12.39 3.42
N GLN A 131 -2.80 11.88 3.54
CA GLN A 131 -3.42 11.06 2.51
C GLN A 131 -4.80 11.56 2.10
N VAL A 132 -5.10 11.45 0.83
CA VAL A 132 -6.41 11.69 0.26
C VAL A 132 -6.92 10.39 -0.33
N VAL A 133 -7.93 9.79 0.31
CA VAL A 133 -8.64 8.62 -0.19
C VAL A 133 -9.70 9.12 -1.16
N THR A 134 -9.60 8.74 -2.42
CA THR A 134 -10.59 9.13 -3.43
C THR A 134 -11.82 8.21 -3.37
N GLU A 135 -12.89 8.59 -4.05
CA GLU A 135 -14.06 7.71 -4.23
C GLU A 135 -13.85 6.67 -5.34
N HIS A 136 -12.74 6.73 -6.05
CA HIS A 136 -12.44 5.85 -7.17
C HIS A 136 -12.07 4.45 -6.69
N VAL A 137 -13.02 3.53 -6.82
CA VAL A 137 -12.84 2.10 -6.53
C VAL A 137 -12.07 1.47 -7.68
N ALA A 138 -10.89 0.98 -7.39
CA ALA A 138 -9.98 0.50 -8.43
C ALA A 138 -8.90 -0.45 -7.88
N GLU A 139 -8.29 -1.19 -8.80
CA GLU A 139 -7.13 -2.04 -8.55
C GLU A 139 -6.13 -1.96 -9.72
N PHE A 140 -4.95 -2.58 -9.51
CA PHE A 140 -3.88 -2.68 -10.50
C PHE A 140 -3.45 -1.33 -11.09
N PRO A 141 -3.03 -0.36 -10.25
CA PRO A 141 -2.60 0.94 -10.72
C PRO A 141 -1.34 0.80 -11.60
N LYS A 142 -1.36 1.39 -12.77
CA LYS A 142 -0.23 1.38 -13.73
C LYS A 142 -0.02 2.77 -14.30
N ILE A 143 1.25 3.07 -14.54
CA ILE A 143 1.69 4.27 -15.26
C ILE A 143 2.49 3.88 -16.49
N ASP A 144 2.82 4.84 -17.34
CA ASP A 144 3.85 4.66 -18.35
C ASP A 144 5.19 4.32 -17.66
N ALA A 145 5.76 3.15 -17.95
CA ALA A 145 6.99 2.66 -17.33
C ALA A 145 8.18 3.64 -17.46
N ARG A 146 8.20 4.47 -18.52
CA ARG A 146 9.19 5.54 -18.71
C ARG A 146 9.11 6.64 -17.64
N ARG A 147 8.03 6.66 -16.87
CA ARG A 147 7.78 7.61 -15.77
C ARG A 147 7.96 7.00 -14.38
N THR A 148 8.43 5.77 -14.29
CA THR A 148 8.73 5.16 -12.99
C THR A 148 9.71 6.05 -12.21
N ALA A 149 9.40 6.31 -10.94
CA ALA A 149 10.11 7.20 -10.03
C ALA A 149 10.07 8.71 -10.41
N LEU A 150 9.35 9.07 -11.47
CA LEU A 150 9.19 10.43 -11.95
C LEU A 150 7.74 10.89 -11.83
N ARG A 151 7.52 12.20 -11.76
CA ARG A 151 6.17 12.75 -11.82
C ARG A 151 5.47 12.32 -13.11
N HIS A 152 4.29 11.73 -12.98
CA HIS A 152 3.45 11.31 -14.09
C HIS A 152 2.18 12.17 -14.19
N ARG A 153 1.47 12.07 -15.30
CA ARG A 153 0.23 12.82 -15.58
C ARG A 153 -1.00 11.91 -15.69
N ALA A 154 -0.77 10.62 -15.92
CA ALA A 154 -1.83 9.64 -16.08
C ALA A 154 -1.50 8.39 -15.28
N LEU A 155 -2.51 7.86 -14.61
CA LEU A 155 -2.49 6.59 -13.91
C LEU A 155 -3.70 5.80 -14.42
N PHE A 156 -3.46 4.58 -14.83
CA PHE A 156 -4.47 3.65 -15.33
C PHE A 156 -4.81 2.64 -14.25
N THR A 157 -6.06 2.32 -14.10
CA THR A 157 -6.56 1.36 -13.11
C THR A 157 -7.58 0.44 -13.73
N VAL A 158 -7.78 -0.72 -13.13
CA VAL A 158 -8.93 -1.58 -13.39
C VAL A 158 -10.03 -1.20 -12.40
N ALA A 159 -11.18 -0.77 -12.90
CA ALA A 159 -12.34 -0.45 -12.09
C ALA A 159 -13.44 -1.51 -12.30
N HIS A 160 -14.12 -1.91 -11.23
CA HIS A 160 -15.37 -2.64 -11.34
C HIS A 160 -16.51 -1.66 -11.66
N THR A 161 -17.08 -1.79 -12.84
CA THR A 161 -18.38 -1.16 -13.13
C THR A 161 -19.46 -2.14 -12.67
N ALA A 162 -20.36 -1.70 -11.81
CA ALA A 162 -21.54 -2.49 -11.50
C ALA A 162 -22.29 -2.78 -12.83
N PRO A 163 -22.84 -3.99 -13.04
CA PRO A 163 -23.70 -4.23 -14.18
C PRO A 163 -24.88 -3.26 -14.09
N SER A 164 -25.10 -2.50 -15.19
CA SER A 164 -26.24 -1.60 -15.36
C SER A 164 -27.56 -2.37 -15.36
#